data_39fc2c7a3a15c41be26c7c5f8eef5f1f
#
_entry.id   39fc2c7a3a15c41be26c7c5f8eef5f1f
#
_cell.length_a   1.000
_cell.length_b   1.000
_cell.length_c   1.000
_cell.angle_alpha   90.00
_cell.angle_beta   90.00
_cell.angle_gamma   90.00
#
_symmetry.space_group_name_H-M   'P 1'
#
loop_
_entity.id
_entity.type
_entity.pdbx_description
1 polymer ?
#
loop_
_entity_poly.entity_id
_entity_poly.type
_entity_poly.pdbx_seq_one_letter_code
_entity_poly.pdbx_strand_id
1 'polypeptide(L)'
;MSPIQLEPWADKDLGLLQRLNTPEIWAHLGGPETDEQVLKRHARYLAIETGAGGMFTVVLDGVTAGSIGYWEREWQDETVYETGWNVLPEFQGKGVATAAAKAIVDRASAAGRHRWLHAYPSVDNPASNAICRKAGFTFAGEHDFEYPKGSFMRCNDWRHTL
;
A
#
# COMPACT_ATOMS: atom_id res chain seq x y z
N MET A 1 -6.08 5.78 20.08
CA MET A 1 -6.46 4.70 19.13
C MET A 1 -5.90 3.38 19.61
N SER A 2 -6.69 2.32 19.50
CA SER A 2 -6.21 0.98 19.78
C SER A 2 -5.10 0.58 18.79
N PRO A 3 -4.14 -0.25 19.19
CA PRO A 3 -3.11 -0.71 18.27
C PRO A 3 -3.71 -1.53 17.14
N ILE A 4 -3.12 -1.37 15.96
CA ILE A 4 -3.48 -2.18 14.80
C ILE A 4 -2.59 -3.43 14.74
N GLN A 5 -3.08 -4.46 14.06
CA GLN A 5 -2.29 -5.66 13.76
C GLN A 5 -2.26 -5.88 12.27
N LEU A 6 -1.15 -6.38 11.77
CA LEU A 6 -1.03 -6.82 10.38
C LEU A 6 -1.09 -8.35 10.36
N GLU A 7 -2.07 -8.89 9.63
CA GLU A 7 -2.22 -10.32 9.45
C GLU A 7 -1.87 -10.69 8.00
N PRO A 8 -1.09 -11.76 7.76
CA PRO A 8 -0.74 -12.16 6.40
C PRO A 8 -1.98 -12.39 5.54
N TRP A 9 -1.92 -11.96 4.29
CA TRP A 9 -3.00 -12.12 3.33
C TRP A 9 -3.31 -13.61 3.16
N ALA A 10 -4.59 -13.94 3.21
CA ALA A 10 -5.07 -15.31 3.12
C ALA A 10 -6.20 -15.43 2.11
N ASP A 11 -6.54 -16.66 1.75
CA ASP A 11 -7.58 -16.94 0.77
C ASP A 11 -8.94 -16.34 1.16
N LYS A 12 -9.23 -16.27 2.44
CA LYS A 12 -10.46 -15.66 2.99
C LYS A 12 -10.56 -14.16 2.72
N ASP A 13 -9.47 -13.49 2.30
CA ASP A 13 -9.42 -12.03 2.23
C ASP A 13 -9.86 -11.47 0.87
N LEU A 14 -10.30 -12.32 -0.06
CA LEU A 14 -10.86 -11.86 -1.34
C LEU A 14 -12.01 -10.86 -1.13
N GLY A 15 -12.87 -11.11 -0.17
CA GLY A 15 -14.00 -10.22 0.15
C GLY A 15 -13.57 -8.80 0.51
N LEU A 16 -12.41 -8.65 1.14
CA LEU A 16 -11.86 -7.33 1.45
C LEU A 16 -11.51 -6.58 0.17
N LEU A 17 -10.86 -7.23 -0.81
CA LEU A 17 -10.56 -6.60 -2.10
C LEU A 17 -11.84 -6.13 -2.80
N GLN A 18 -12.89 -6.93 -2.74
CA GLN A 18 -14.18 -6.57 -3.33
C GLN A 18 -14.77 -5.32 -2.64
N ARG A 19 -14.68 -5.25 -1.31
CA ARG A 19 -15.14 -4.09 -0.54
C ARG A 19 -14.30 -2.84 -0.77
N LEU A 20 -13.01 -3.00 -1.02
CA LEU A 20 -12.09 -1.89 -1.32
C LEU A 20 -12.19 -1.41 -2.78
N ASN A 21 -12.86 -2.16 -3.64
CA ASN A 21 -12.95 -1.87 -5.08
C ASN A 21 -14.08 -0.87 -5.36
N THR A 22 -13.93 0.36 -4.90
CA THR A 22 -14.92 1.43 -5.05
C THR A 22 -14.34 2.59 -5.86
N PRO A 23 -15.21 3.40 -6.50
CA PRO A 23 -14.77 4.59 -7.23
C PRO A 23 -13.93 5.54 -6.38
N GLU A 24 -14.29 5.72 -5.11
CA GLU A 24 -13.60 6.64 -4.20
C GLU A 24 -12.19 6.16 -3.89
N ILE A 25 -12.02 4.89 -3.56
CA ILE A 25 -10.70 4.32 -3.23
C ILE A 25 -9.80 4.28 -4.46
N TRP A 26 -10.36 4.00 -5.64
CA TRP A 26 -9.62 3.90 -6.89
C TRP A 26 -9.57 5.20 -7.69
N ALA A 27 -10.04 6.33 -7.12
CA ALA A 27 -10.13 7.61 -7.83
C ALA A 27 -8.80 8.09 -8.42
N HIS A 28 -7.69 7.82 -7.74
CA HIS A 28 -6.35 8.22 -8.18
C HIS A 28 -5.62 7.13 -8.99
N LEU A 29 -6.28 6.01 -9.27
CA LEU A 29 -5.68 4.83 -9.91
C LEU A 29 -6.45 4.36 -11.15
N GLY A 30 -7.25 5.23 -11.76
CA GLY A 30 -7.97 4.92 -12.98
C GLY A 30 -9.36 4.32 -12.78
N GLY A 31 -9.90 4.34 -11.57
CA GLY A 31 -11.21 3.81 -11.25
C GLY A 31 -11.18 2.33 -10.86
N PRO A 32 -12.35 1.77 -10.47
CA PRO A 32 -12.44 0.39 -9.98
C PRO A 32 -11.97 -0.64 -10.99
N GLU A 33 -11.47 -1.75 -10.48
CA GLU A 33 -11.08 -2.91 -11.28
C GLU A 33 -12.30 -3.76 -11.64
N THR A 34 -12.19 -4.53 -12.71
CA THR A 34 -13.19 -5.57 -13.03
C THR A 34 -13.08 -6.73 -12.04
N ASP A 35 -14.11 -7.57 -11.98
CA ASP A 35 -14.10 -8.76 -11.12
C ASP A 35 -12.91 -9.67 -11.45
N GLU A 36 -12.58 -9.83 -12.73
CA GLU A 36 -11.42 -10.62 -13.15
C GLU A 36 -10.12 -10.03 -12.65
N GLN A 37 -9.96 -8.70 -12.72
CA GLN A 37 -8.76 -8.01 -12.22
C GLN A 37 -8.62 -8.17 -10.70
N VAL A 38 -9.72 -8.12 -9.97
CA VAL A 38 -9.73 -8.34 -8.51
C VAL A 38 -9.26 -9.76 -8.18
N LEU A 39 -9.75 -10.78 -8.90
CA LEU A 39 -9.30 -12.16 -8.71
C LEU A 39 -7.81 -12.33 -9.00
N LYS A 40 -7.31 -11.71 -10.06
CA LYS A 40 -5.88 -11.74 -10.40
C LYS A 40 -5.03 -11.05 -9.32
N ARG A 41 -5.52 -9.95 -8.77
CA ARG A 41 -4.85 -9.25 -7.68
C ARG A 41 -4.75 -10.14 -6.44
N HIS A 42 -5.84 -10.79 -6.08
CA HIS A 42 -5.88 -11.72 -4.95
C HIS A 42 -4.85 -12.85 -5.13
N ALA A 43 -4.82 -13.45 -6.32
CA ALA A 43 -3.85 -14.51 -6.64
C ALA A 43 -2.40 -14.01 -6.52
N ARG A 44 -2.11 -12.79 -7.00
CA ARG A 44 -0.78 -12.20 -6.86
C ARG A 44 -0.39 -12.01 -5.40
N TYR A 45 -1.30 -11.56 -4.56
CA TYR A 45 -1.03 -11.34 -3.14
C TYR A 45 -0.68 -12.65 -2.43
N LEU A 46 -1.41 -13.72 -2.77
CA LEU A 46 -1.14 -15.05 -2.20
C LEU A 46 0.19 -15.64 -2.68
N ALA A 47 0.67 -15.23 -3.84
CA ALA A 47 1.87 -15.78 -4.48
C ALA A 47 3.16 -15.02 -4.15
N ILE A 48 3.11 -13.93 -3.38
CA ILE A 48 4.32 -13.15 -3.05
C ILE A 48 5.25 -14.01 -2.21
N GLU A 49 6.49 -14.16 -2.69
CA GLU A 49 7.53 -14.93 -1.98
C GLU A 49 8.03 -14.16 -0.77
N THR A 50 8.30 -14.89 0.32
CA THR A 50 8.91 -14.33 1.54
C THR A 50 10.24 -13.66 1.20
N GLY A 51 10.40 -12.42 1.64
CA GLY A 51 11.57 -11.58 1.36
C GLY A 51 11.41 -10.68 0.14
N ALA A 52 10.68 -11.13 -0.89
CA ALA A 52 10.36 -10.29 -2.05
C ALA A 52 9.24 -9.30 -1.73
N GLY A 53 8.44 -9.59 -0.71
CA GLY A 53 7.35 -8.74 -0.28
C GLY A 53 6.39 -9.46 0.64
N GLY A 54 5.28 -8.82 0.92
CA GLY A 54 4.19 -9.39 1.69
C GLY A 54 2.96 -8.51 1.60
N MET A 55 1.80 -9.13 1.62
CA MET A 55 0.53 -8.44 1.67
C MET A 55 -0.17 -8.80 2.97
N PHE A 56 -0.83 -7.83 3.58
CA PHE A 56 -1.43 -7.99 4.91
C PHE A 56 -2.80 -7.33 4.95
N THR A 57 -3.67 -7.89 5.80
CA THR A 57 -4.86 -7.17 6.24
C THR A 57 -4.48 -6.32 7.46
N VAL A 58 -5.10 -5.15 7.57
CA VAL A 58 -4.96 -4.26 8.71
C VAL A 58 -6.15 -4.51 9.64
N VAL A 59 -5.88 -4.95 10.86
CA VAL A 59 -6.92 -5.30 11.82
C VAL A 59 -6.90 -4.32 12.98
N LEU A 60 -8.06 -3.76 13.30
CA LEU A 60 -8.28 -2.84 14.42
C LEU A 60 -9.37 -3.42 15.30
N ASP A 61 -9.05 -3.68 16.58
CA ASP A 61 -10.01 -4.24 17.55
C ASP A 61 -10.72 -5.51 17.03
N GLY A 62 -9.96 -6.39 16.38
CA GLY A 62 -10.49 -7.65 15.83
C GLY A 62 -11.27 -7.51 14.54
N VAL A 63 -11.37 -6.31 13.97
CA VAL A 63 -12.13 -6.05 12.73
C VAL A 63 -11.17 -5.63 11.61
N THR A 64 -11.35 -6.20 10.43
CA THR A 64 -10.54 -5.85 9.26
C THR A 64 -10.89 -4.43 8.79
N ALA A 65 -9.90 -3.55 8.80
CA ALA A 65 -10.06 -2.14 8.47
C ALA A 65 -9.51 -1.78 7.07
N GLY A 66 -8.62 -2.59 6.53
CA GLY A 66 -8.00 -2.29 5.24
C GLY A 66 -6.89 -3.27 4.89
N SER A 67 -6.06 -2.87 3.95
CA SER A 67 -4.92 -3.65 3.48
C SER A 67 -3.68 -2.78 3.35
N ILE A 68 -2.51 -3.40 3.48
CA ILE A 68 -1.22 -2.78 3.24
C ILE A 68 -0.24 -3.87 2.82
N GLY A 69 0.73 -3.50 1.99
CA GLY A 69 1.74 -4.46 1.58
C GLY A 69 3.04 -3.77 1.20
N TYR A 70 4.04 -4.58 0.93
CA TYR A 70 5.28 -4.13 0.33
C TYR A 70 5.73 -5.17 -0.70
N TRP A 71 6.44 -4.70 -1.74
CA TRP A 71 6.90 -5.55 -2.83
C TRP A 71 8.13 -4.93 -3.47
N GLU A 72 8.90 -5.73 -4.21
CA GLU A 72 10.09 -5.24 -4.91
C GLU A 72 9.70 -4.41 -6.14
N ARG A 73 10.48 -3.36 -6.38
CA ARG A 73 10.33 -2.49 -7.53
C ARG A 73 11.69 -1.98 -8.00
N GLU A 74 11.86 -1.92 -9.32
CA GLU A 74 12.99 -1.21 -9.90
C GLU A 74 12.70 0.30 -9.90
N TRP A 75 13.62 1.07 -9.33
CA TRP A 75 13.48 2.52 -9.24
C TRP A 75 14.85 3.18 -9.36
N GLN A 76 15.03 4.01 -10.42
CA GLN A 76 16.27 4.78 -10.63
C GLN A 76 17.53 3.89 -10.55
N ASP A 77 17.52 2.80 -11.31
CA ASP A 77 18.64 1.84 -11.43
C ASP A 77 18.95 1.07 -10.14
N GLU A 78 18.00 1.01 -9.21
CA GLU A 78 18.14 0.26 -7.96
C GLU A 78 16.86 -0.53 -7.69
N THR A 79 16.99 -1.71 -7.08
CA THR A 79 15.82 -2.43 -6.57
C THR A 79 15.51 -1.92 -5.17
N VAL A 80 14.26 -1.49 -4.99
CA VAL A 80 13.75 -0.99 -3.70
C VAL A 80 12.50 -1.76 -3.33
N TYR A 81 12.01 -1.58 -2.11
CA TYR A 81 10.65 -1.96 -1.76
C TYR A 81 9.71 -0.79 -2.03
N GLU A 82 8.52 -1.10 -2.48
CA GLU A 82 7.40 -0.16 -2.59
C GLU A 82 6.29 -0.61 -1.64
N THR A 83 5.57 0.34 -1.06
CA THR A 83 4.38 0.07 -0.25
C THR A 83 3.15 0.80 -0.79
N GLY A 84 1.99 0.24 -0.53
CA GLY A 84 0.70 0.86 -0.81
C GLY A 84 -0.32 0.37 0.20
N TRP A 85 -1.32 1.18 0.48
CA TRP A 85 -2.36 0.91 1.48
C TRP A 85 -3.72 1.36 0.99
N ASN A 86 -4.74 0.70 1.53
CA ASN A 86 -6.13 1.11 1.38
C ASN A 86 -6.85 0.88 2.71
N VAL A 87 -7.71 1.82 3.10
CA VAL A 87 -8.49 1.73 4.33
C VAL A 87 -9.96 1.88 3.97
N LEU A 88 -10.80 1.01 4.52
CA LEU A 88 -12.26 1.07 4.33
C LEU A 88 -12.79 2.41 4.85
N PRO A 89 -13.81 2.99 4.17
CA PRO A 89 -14.32 4.33 4.51
C PRO A 89 -14.66 4.52 5.99
N GLU A 90 -15.28 3.52 6.64
CA GLU A 90 -15.68 3.59 8.04
C GLU A 90 -14.48 3.69 9.01
N PHE A 91 -13.27 3.38 8.54
CA PHE A 91 -12.06 3.45 9.36
C PHE A 91 -11.11 4.58 8.96
N GLN A 92 -11.48 5.39 7.97
CA GLN A 92 -10.67 6.53 7.54
C GLN A 92 -10.73 7.67 8.56
N GLY A 93 -9.69 8.51 8.58
CA GLY A 93 -9.62 9.66 9.48
C GLY A 93 -9.35 9.32 10.94
N LYS A 94 -8.92 8.10 11.25
CA LYS A 94 -8.68 7.60 12.61
C LYS A 94 -7.22 7.22 12.87
N GLY A 95 -6.31 7.53 11.94
CA GLY A 95 -4.90 7.20 12.07
C GLY A 95 -4.54 5.76 11.75
N VAL A 96 -5.47 4.96 11.22
CA VAL A 96 -5.25 3.55 10.90
C VAL A 96 -4.17 3.38 9.82
N ALA A 97 -4.26 4.14 8.73
CA ALA A 97 -3.29 4.04 7.64
C ALA A 97 -1.89 4.47 8.09
N THR A 98 -1.78 5.51 8.92
CA THR A 98 -0.49 5.96 9.47
C THR A 98 0.12 4.87 10.35
N ALA A 99 -0.66 4.24 11.21
CA ALA A 99 -0.19 3.15 12.05
C ALA A 99 0.24 1.94 11.20
N ALA A 100 -0.53 1.62 10.16
CA ALA A 100 -0.19 0.54 9.23
C ALA A 100 1.10 0.83 8.47
N ALA A 101 1.30 2.07 8.01
CA ALA A 101 2.52 2.47 7.32
C ALA A 101 3.76 2.34 8.20
N LYS A 102 3.66 2.70 9.48
CA LYS A 102 4.74 2.48 10.46
C LYS A 102 5.03 1.00 10.65
N ALA A 103 3.99 0.17 10.75
CA ALA A 103 4.14 -1.27 10.93
C ALA A 103 4.77 -1.93 9.70
N ILE A 104 4.45 -1.48 8.48
CA ILE A 104 5.02 -2.06 7.26
C ILE A 104 6.50 -1.73 7.11
N VAL A 105 6.96 -0.59 7.62
CA VAL A 105 8.39 -0.27 7.68
C VAL A 105 9.13 -1.35 8.45
N ASP A 106 8.61 -1.77 9.60
CA ASP A 106 9.22 -2.81 10.41
C ASP A 106 9.25 -4.17 9.69
N ARG A 107 8.17 -4.50 8.97
CA ARG A 107 8.09 -5.73 8.19
C ARG A 107 9.11 -5.75 7.05
N ALA A 108 9.20 -4.66 6.30
CA ALA A 108 10.16 -4.53 5.20
C ALA A 108 11.60 -4.55 5.71
N SER A 109 11.85 -3.90 6.85
CA SER A 109 13.17 -3.92 7.48
C SER A 109 13.58 -5.33 7.91
N ALA A 110 12.66 -6.10 8.48
CA ALA A 110 12.90 -7.48 8.87
C ALA A 110 13.19 -8.39 7.69
N ALA A 111 12.59 -8.13 6.53
CA ALA A 111 12.86 -8.87 5.29
C ALA A 111 14.29 -8.67 4.79
N GLY A 112 14.84 -7.47 4.96
CA GLY A 112 16.27 -7.19 4.88
C GLY A 112 16.93 -7.21 3.50
N ARG A 113 16.18 -7.28 2.39
CA ARG A 113 16.76 -7.35 1.05
C ARG A 113 17.17 -6.00 0.47
N HIS A 114 16.51 -4.91 0.89
CA HIS A 114 16.70 -3.58 0.31
C HIS A 114 16.83 -2.54 1.40
N ARG A 115 17.44 -1.40 1.03
CA ARG A 115 17.74 -0.31 1.96
C ARG A 115 16.59 0.68 2.11
N TRP A 116 15.69 0.71 1.13
CA TRP A 116 14.67 1.75 1.03
C TRP A 116 13.29 1.16 0.84
N LEU A 117 12.32 1.76 1.52
CA LEU A 117 10.90 1.56 1.28
C LEU A 117 10.33 2.85 0.72
N HIS A 118 9.70 2.78 -0.45
CA HIS A 118 9.10 3.92 -1.12
C HIS A 118 7.60 3.83 -1.13
N ALA A 119 6.93 4.98 -1.13
CA ALA A 119 5.51 5.12 -1.41
C ALA A 119 5.35 6.21 -2.47
N TYR A 120 4.43 5.99 -3.41
CA TYR A 120 4.27 6.86 -4.56
C TYR A 120 2.81 7.36 -4.70
N PRO A 121 2.28 8.09 -3.72
CA PRO A 121 0.92 8.61 -3.84
C PRO A 121 0.85 9.67 -4.95
N SER A 122 -0.32 9.75 -5.60
CA SER A 122 -0.60 10.84 -6.53
C SER A 122 -0.42 12.19 -5.84
N VAL A 123 0.09 13.19 -6.55
CA VAL A 123 0.18 14.56 -6.04
C VAL A 123 -1.19 15.10 -5.63
N ASP A 124 -2.26 14.57 -6.22
CA ASP A 124 -3.65 14.99 -5.96
C ASP A 124 -4.30 14.23 -4.80
N ASN A 125 -3.53 13.42 -4.07
CA ASN A 125 -4.04 12.64 -2.95
C ASN A 125 -3.45 13.17 -1.62
N PRO A 126 -4.02 14.25 -1.05
CA PRO A 126 -3.48 14.87 0.16
C PRO A 126 -3.49 13.91 1.36
N ALA A 127 -4.47 13.02 1.45
CA ALA A 127 -4.57 12.07 2.57
C ALA A 127 -3.37 11.11 2.59
N SER A 128 -3.03 10.49 1.44
CA SER A 128 -1.91 9.57 1.36
C SER A 128 -0.57 10.28 1.54
N ASN A 129 -0.42 11.50 1.01
CA ASN A 129 0.80 12.29 1.23
C ASN A 129 0.98 12.63 2.71
N ALA A 130 -0.09 12.97 3.42
CA ALA A 130 -0.05 13.23 4.85
C ALA A 130 0.34 11.97 5.66
N ILE A 131 -0.17 10.81 5.24
CA ILE A 131 0.19 9.52 5.87
C ILE A 131 1.70 9.26 5.73
N CYS A 132 2.26 9.47 4.55
CA CYS A 132 3.71 9.32 4.33
C CYS A 132 4.51 10.21 5.29
N ARG A 133 4.14 11.47 5.40
CA ARG A 133 4.83 12.41 6.29
C ARG A 133 4.72 11.99 7.75
N LYS A 134 3.52 11.66 8.20
CA LYS A 134 3.26 11.26 9.59
C LYS A 134 3.92 9.94 9.96
N ALA A 135 4.08 9.04 9.00
CA ALA A 135 4.74 7.75 9.22
C ALA A 135 6.27 7.84 9.20
N GLY A 136 6.83 9.03 8.97
CA GLY A 136 8.27 9.25 9.02
C GLY A 136 9.00 9.11 7.70
N PHE A 137 8.29 9.03 6.59
CA PHE A 137 8.89 9.03 5.26
C PHE A 137 9.41 10.42 4.92
N THR A 138 10.47 10.46 4.12
CA THR A 138 11.07 11.70 3.62
C THR A 138 10.68 11.91 2.16
N PHE A 139 10.29 13.13 1.82
CA PHE A 139 9.97 13.49 0.44
C PHE A 139 11.24 13.48 -0.43
N ALA A 140 11.21 12.74 -1.54
CA ALA A 140 12.36 12.53 -2.42
C ALA A 140 12.17 13.11 -3.83
N GLY A 141 11.01 13.67 -4.13
CA GLY A 141 10.77 14.30 -5.44
C GLY A 141 9.42 13.93 -6.03
N GLU A 142 9.16 14.48 -7.21
CA GLU A 142 7.91 14.32 -7.93
C GLU A 142 8.22 13.73 -9.30
N HIS A 143 7.46 12.72 -9.74
CA HIS A 143 7.73 11.97 -10.96
C HIS A 143 6.46 11.60 -11.70
N ASP A 144 6.58 11.38 -13.03
CA ASP A 144 5.51 10.82 -13.84
C ASP A 144 5.55 9.30 -13.75
N PHE A 145 4.39 8.68 -13.54
CA PHE A 145 4.22 7.23 -13.48
C PHE A 145 3.19 6.79 -14.51
N GLU A 146 3.45 5.65 -15.15
CA GLU A 146 2.46 4.99 -15.98
C GLU A 146 1.69 3.98 -15.14
N TYR A 147 0.44 4.32 -14.79
CA TYR A 147 -0.46 3.41 -14.08
C TYR A 147 -1.90 3.91 -14.17
N PRO A 148 -2.85 3.07 -14.61
CA PRO A 148 -2.61 1.79 -15.27
C PRO A 148 -1.89 1.97 -16.61
N LYS A 149 -1.48 0.88 -17.25
CA LYS A 149 -0.74 0.93 -18.51
C LYS A 149 -1.45 1.80 -19.53
N GLY A 150 -0.71 2.72 -20.16
CA GLY A 150 -1.24 3.68 -21.11
C GLY A 150 -1.75 4.97 -20.48
N SER A 151 -1.84 5.04 -19.15
CA SER A 151 -2.24 6.24 -18.41
C SER A 151 -1.09 6.74 -17.56
N PHE A 152 -0.81 8.04 -17.62
CA PHE A 152 0.25 8.66 -16.82
C PHE A 152 -0.36 9.49 -15.70
N MET A 153 0.26 9.43 -14.52
CA MET A 153 -0.11 10.23 -13.39
C MET A 153 1.13 10.83 -12.74
N ARG A 154 0.98 11.99 -12.12
CA ARG A 154 2.06 12.63 -11.39
C ARG A 154 2.04 12.15 -9.95
N CYS A 155 3.14 11.56 -9.47
CA CYS A 155 3.25 11.02 -8.13
C CYS A 155 4.38 11.67 -7.36
N ASN A 156 4.22 11.73 -6.04
CA ASN A 156 5.30 12.07 -5.12
C ASN A 156 6.05 10.81 -4.74
N ASP A 157 7.37 10.92 -4.65
CA ASP A 157 8.24 9.85 -4.14
C ASP A 157 8.54 10.16 -2.68
N TRP A 158 8.03 9.32 -1.78
CA TRP A 158 8.35 9.33 -0.35
C TRP A 158 9.14 8.08 -0.03
N ARG A 159 10.19 8.19 0.79
CA ARG A 159 11.01 7.04 1.12
C ARG A 159 11.38 6.99 2.60
N HIS A 160 11.62 5.78 3.08
CA HIS A 160 12.03 5.50 4.45
C HIS A 160 13.23 4.57 4.43
N THR A 161 14.25 4.84 5.25
CA THR A 161 15.37 3.90 5.42
C THR A 161 14.90 2.66 6.18
N LEU A 162 15.50 1.54 5.85
CA LEU A 162 15.18 0.25 6.47
C LEU A 162 16.35 -0.29 7.30
#